data_46c0beaa86c0747cece26b9253cb03a8
#
_entry.id   46c0beaa86c0747cece26b9253cb03a8
#
_cell.length_a   1.000
_cell.length_b   1.000
_cell.length_c   1.000
_cell.angle_alpha   90.00
_cell.angle_beta   90.00
_cell.angle_gamma   90.00
#
_symmetry.space_group_name_H-M   'P 1'
#
loop_
_entity.id
_entity.type
_entity.pdbx_description
1 polymer ?
#
loop_
_entity_poly.entity_id
_entity_poly.type
_entity_poly.pdbx_seq_one_letter_code
_entity_poly.pdbx_strand_id
1 'polypeptide(L)'
;WSDAFFKSYKEEEIERLTVELKKFVFSTIGQDKDNFTNVKFVIDSAISTEKDILRYEEKNKIDFICIATQGAGLLRKIMGTHTSYIVNNSRIPVMVIPSHYRAKTLKKVTYLSDFENLKKELDMVSKFSGTVKCSLDVLHYSSIILDKNKFERNIALFETEEYKDIKLNIITNNLEFSLVERISQFATKSKPELLI
;
A
#
# COMPACT_ATOMS: atom_id res chain seq x y z
N TRP A 1 -12.54 -19.16 -37.32
CA TRP A 1 -13.44 -18.32 -36.50
C TRP A 1 -13.33 -16.89 -37.05
N SER A 2 -14.46 -16.24 -37.38
CA SER A 2 -14.41 -14.88 -37.93
C SER A 2 -14.10 -13.87 -36.82
N ASP A 3 -13.44 -12.76 -37.16
CA ASP A 3 -13.16 -11.67 -36.17
C ASP A 3 -14.44 -11.14 -35.52
N ALA A 4 -15.56 -11.16 -36.25
CA ALA A 4 -16.87 -10.79 -35.74
C ALA A 4 -17.35 -11.72 -34.60
N PHE A 5 -17.15 -13.03 -34.74
CA PHE A 5 -17.50 -14.00 -33.71
C PHE A 5 -16.66 -13.82 -32.41
N PHE A 6 -15.35 -13.62 -32.61
CA PHE A 6 -14.44 -13.38 -31.48
C PHE A 6 -14.79 -12.08 -30.74
N LYS A 7 -15.19 -11.04 -31.47
CA LYS A 7 -15.62 -9.78 -30.88
C LYS A 7 -16.92 -9.94 -30.08
N SER A 8 -17.93 -10.60 -30.64
CA SER A 8 -19.19 -10.86 -29.94
C SER A 8 -19.00 -11.69 -28.70
N TYR A 9 -18.21 -12.77 -28.77
CA TYR A 9 -17.88 -13.61 -27.63
C TYR A 9 -17.18 -12.81 -26.52
N LYS A 10 -16.25 -11.94 -26.87
CA LYS A 10 -15.54 -11.09 -25.91
C LYS A 10 -16.51 -10.11 -25.21
N GLU A 11 -17.42 -9.52 -25.94
CA GLU A 11 -18.42 -8.58 -25.40
C GLU A 11 -19.38 -9.29 -24.42
N GLU A 12 -19.89 -10.46 -24.76
CA GLU A 12 -20.72 -11.30 -23.88
C GLU A 12 -19.99 -11.71 -22.59
N GLU A 13 -18.72 -12.10 -22.72
CA GLU A 13 -17.91 -12.51 -21.57
C GLU A 13 -17.60 -11.34 -20.64
N ILE A 14 -17.30 -10.15 -21.17
CA ILE A 14 -17.11 -8.92 -20.38
C ILE A 14 -18.40 -8.58 -19.63
N GLU A 15 -19.56 -8.68 -20.28
CA GLU A 15 -20.84 -8.42 -19.62
C GLU A 15 -21.10 -9.41 -18.48
N ARG A 16 -20.92 -10.71 -18.72
CA ARG A 16 -21.06 -11.77 -17.73
C ARG A 16 -20.16 -11.52 -16.51
N LEU A 17 -18.87 -11.28 -16.74
CA LEU A 17 -17.89 -11.03 -15.68
C LEU A 17 -18.19 -9.72 -14.91
N THR A 18 -18.71 -8.70 -15.62
CA THR A 18 -19.13 -7.45 -14.96
C THR A 18 -20.28 -7.69 -13.98
N VAL A 19 -21.26 -8.51 -14.35
CA VAL A 19 -22.37 -8.88 -13.48
C VAL A 19 -21.88 -9.68 -12.27
N GLU A 20 -20.97 -10.62 -12.47
CA GLU A 20 -20.37 -11.42 -11.40
C GLU A 20 -19.56 -10.54 -10.43
N LEU A 21 -18.74 -9.63 -10.94
CA LEU A 21 -17.96 -8.69 -10.14
C LEU A 21 -18.87 -7.78 -9.30
N LYS A 22 -19.95 -7.26 -9.90
CA LYS A 22 -20.95 -6.46 -9.17
C LYS A 22 -21.58 -7.26 -8.02
N LYS A 23 -22.02 -8.49 -8.30
CA LYS A 23 -22.59 -9.38 -7.26
C LYS A 23 -21.61 -9.64 -6.14
N PHE A 24 -20.35 -9.95 -6.46
CA PHE A 24 -19.29 -10.17 -5.48
C PHE A 24 -19.07 -8.95 -4.59
N VAL A 25 -18.89 -7.77 -5.19
CA VAL A 25 -18.65 -6.52 -4.46
C VAL A 25 -19.85 -6.21 -3.54
N PHE A 26 -21.06 -6.23 -4.05
CA PHE A 26 -22.26 -5.94 -3.25
C PHE A 26 -22.55 -6.97 -2.15
N SER A 27 -22.21 -8.24 -2.35
CA SER A 27 -22.32 -9.25 -1.31
C SER A 27 -21.30 -9.06 -0.18
N THR A 28 -20.14 -8.50 -0.51
CA THR A 28 -19.04 -8.31 0.45
C THR A 28 -19.24 -7.05 1.30
N ILE A 29 -19.80 -5.99 0.72
CA ILE A 29 -19.93 -4.67 1.37
C ILE A 29 -21.24 -4.56 2.16
N GLY A 30 -22.20 -5.46 1.95
CA GLY A 30 -23.50 -5.42 2.60
C GLY A 30 -24.51 -4.49 1.90
N GLN A 31 -25.63 -4.20 2.60
CA GLN A 31 -26.77 -3.50 1.99
C GLN A 31 -26.63 -1.97 1.87
N ASP A 32 -25.50 -1.38 2.25
CA ASP A 32 -25.25 0.05 2.14
C ASP A 32 -25.02 0.49 0.67
N LYS A 33 -26.02 0.21 -0.18
CA LYS A 33 -25.98 0.51 -1.62
C LYS A 33 -25.87 2.02 -1.91
N ASP A 34 -26.33 2.85 -1.01
CA ASP A 34 -26.38 4.31 -1.19
C ASP A 34 -24.97 4.97 -1.14
N ASN A 35 -24.00 4.29 -0.53
CA ASN A 35 -22.61 4.77 -0.47
C ASN A 35 -21.78 4.45 -1.73
N PHE A 36 -22.34 3.76 -2.73
CA PHE A 36 -21.59 3.27 -3.92
C PHE A 36 -21.98 3.94 -5.23
N THR A 37 -22.47 5.15 -5.20
CA THR A 37 -22.81 5.93 -6.41
C THR A 37 -21.60 6.19 -7.32
N ASN A 38 -20.37 6.09 -6.78
CA ASN A 38 -19.12 6.42 -7.49
C ASN A 38 -18.25 5.18 -7.81
N VAL A 39 -18.82 3.96 -7.80
CA VAL A 39 -18.06 2.75 -8.14
C VAL A 39 -18.14 2.46 -9.62
N LYS A 40 -16.99 2.36 -10.28
CA LYS A 40 -16.85 1.91 -11.66
C LYS A 40 -16.29 0.50 -11.70
N PHE A 41 -17.02 -0.40 -12.34
CA PHE A 41 -16.56 -1.76 -12.60
C PHE A 41 -15.91 -1.82 -13.98
N VAL A 42 -14.68 -2.31 -14.04
CA VAL A 42 -13.91 -2.38 -15.29
C VAL A 42 -13.43 -3.82 -15.47
N ILE A 43 -13.80 -4.40 -16.60
CA ILE A 43 -13.29 -5.70 -17.05
C ILE A 43 -12.55 -5.44 -18.36
N ASP A 44 -11.32 -5.89 -18.42
CA ASP A 44 -10.50 -5.82 -19.64
C ASP A 44 -9.81 -7.16 -19.88
N SER A 45 -9.53 -7.43 -21.13
CA SER A 45 -8.72 -8.60 -21.50
C SER A 45 -7.26 -8.21 -21.60
N ALA A 46 -6.46 -8.83 -20.76
CA ALA A 46 -5.05 -8.48 -20.62
C ALA A 46 -4.13 -9.64 -21.04
N ILE A 47 -3.05 -9.31 -21.71
CA ILE A 47 -1.91 -10.23 -21.90
C ILE A 47 -1.06 -10.24 -20.63
N SER A 48 -0.98 -9.08 -19.94
CA SER A 48 -0.29 -8.91 -18.65
C SER A 48 -1.15 -8.03 -17.77
N THR A 49 -1.73 -8.64 -16.75
CA THR A 49 -2.60 -7.98 -15.77
C THR A 49 -1.91 -6.79 -15.11
N GLU A 50 -0.63 -6.92 -14.75
CA GLU A 50 0.13 -5.89 -14.07
C GLU A 50 0.32 -4.64 -14.93
N LYS A 51 0.69 -4.86 -16.20
CA LYS A 51 0.91 -3.76 -17.15
C LYS A 51 -0.40 -3.03 -17.45
N ASP A 52 -1.51 -3.75 -17.49
CA ASP A 52 -2.81 -3.16 -17.76
C ASP A 52 -3.35 -2.39 -16.58
N ILE A 53 -3.09 -2.83 -15.33
CA ILE A 53 -3.37 -2.06 -14.12
C ILE A 53 -2.58 -0.74 -14.12
N LEU A 54 -1.27 -0.78 -14.38
CA LEU A 54 -0.43 0.43 -14.43
C LEU A 54 -0.85 1.37 -15.58
N ARG A 55 -1.21 0.83 -16.72
CA ARG A 55 -1.74 1.63 -17.83
C ARG A 55 -3.08 2.29 -17.49
N TYR A 56 -3.94 1.58 -16.74
CA TYR A 56 -5.21 2.13 -16.25
C TYR A 56 -4.98 3.26 -15.26
N GLU A 57 -4.05 3.09 -14.32
CA GLU A 57 -3.60 4.11 -13.38
C GLU A 57 -3.24 5.41 -14.11
N GLU A 58 -2.33 5.31 -15.09
CA GLU A 58 -1.81 6.46 -15.85
C GLU A 58 -2.91 7.20 -16.63
N LYS A 59 -3.84 6.45 -17.24
CA LYS A 59 -4.93 7.03 -18.05
C LYS A 59 -6.04 7.68 -17.23
N ASN A 60 -6.30 7.20 -16.02
CA ASN A 60 -7.49 7.58 -15.25
C ASN A 60 -7.18 8.45 -14.03
N LYS A 61 -5.94 8.92 -13.85
CA LYS A 61 -5.51 9.76 -12.72
C LYS A 61 -5.91 9.15 -11.37
N ILE A 62 -5.55 7.91 -11.18
CA ILE A 62 -5.82 7.16 -9.96
C ILE A 62 -4.89 7.66 -8.83
N ASP A 63 -5.39 7.82 -7.63
CA ASP A 63 -4.62 8.28 -6.46
C ASP A 63 -3.97 7.12 -5.69
N PHE A 64 -4.60 5.93 -5.70
CA PHE A 64 -4.15 4.74 -4.98
C PHE A 64 -4.47 3.46 -5.73
N ILE A 65 -3.62 2.46 -5.62
CA ILE A 65 -3.92 1.07 -5.96
C ILE A 65 -4.08 0.28 -4.67
N CYS A 66 -5.19 -0.46 -4.54
CA CYS A 66 -5.35 -1.46 -3.47
C CYS A 66 -5.30 -2.85 -4.09
N ILE A 67 -4.39 -3.69 -3.61
CA ILE A 67 -4.23 -5.05 -4.11
C ILE A 67 -4.22 -6.06 -2.95
N ALA A 68 -5.05 -7.10 -3.07
CA ALA A 68 -5.03 -8.20 -2.11
C ALA A 68 -3.95 -9.23 -2.49
N THR A 69 -3.27 -9.78 -1.50
CA THR A 69 -2.32 -10.87 -1.70
C THR A 69 -2.86 -12.18 -1.17
N GLN A 70 -2.67 -13.25 -1.93
CA GLN A 70 -2.89 -14.62 -1.46
C GLN A 70 -1.57 -15.16 -0.93
N GLY A 71 -1.46 -15.33 0.39
CA GLY A 71 -0.26 -15.92 1.00
C GLY A 71 -0.35 -15.95 2.51
N ALA A 72 -0.14 -17.10 3.11
CA ALA A 72 0.02 -17.25 4.55
C ALA A 72 1.46 -16.93 4.92
N GLY A 73 1.68 -15.88 5.66
CA GLY A 73 2.94 -15.70 6.38
C GLY A 73 3.72 -14.43 6.10
N LEU A 74 4.54 -14.09 7.06
CA LEU A 74 5.47 -12.97 7.19
C LEU A 74 6.09 -12.47 5.87
N LEU A 75 6.36 -11.20 5.82
CA LEU A 75 6.85 -10.32 4.74
C LEU A 75 7.53 -10.98 3.50
N ARG A 76 8.21 -12.10 3.65
CA ARG A 76 8.85 -12.84 2.55
C ARG A 76 7.88 -13.57 1.61
N LYS A 77 6.63 -13.84 2.05
CA LYS A 77 5.61 -14.56 1.26
C LYS A 77 4.39 -13.71 0.93
N ILE A 78 4.36 -12.46 1.37
CA ILE A 78 3.18 -11.58 1.20
C ILE A 78 3.08 -11.04 -0.21
N MET A 79 4.20 -10.82 -0.88
CA MET A 79 4.22 -10.23 -2.22
C MET A 79 4.44 -11.32 -3.27
N GLY A 80 3.35 -11.76 -3.91
CA GLY A 80 3.44 -12.53 -5.15
C GLY A 80 4.10 -11.72 -6.28
N THR A 81 4.47 -12.37 -7.38
CA THR A 81 5.15 -11.74 -8.52
C THR A 81 4.38 -10.53 -9.07
N HIS A 82 3.05 -10.65 -9.20
CA HIS A 82 2.17 -9.58 -9.69
C HIS A 82 2.19 -8.35 -8.74
N THR A 83 2.00 -8.59 -7.42
CA THR A 83 2.02 -7.51 -6.43
C THR A 83 3.38 -6.81 -6.39
N SER A 84 4.48 -7.59 -6.38
CA SER A 84 5.83 -7.02 -6.41
C SER A 84 6.08 -6.19 -7.66
N TYR A 85 5.60 -6.64 -8.81
CA TYR A 85 5.73 -5.87 -10.05
C TYR A 85 4.99 -4.53 -9.97
N ILE A 86 3.74 -4.53 -9.49
CA ILE A 86 2.94 -3.31 -9.35
C ILE A 86 3.60 -2.34 -8.36
N VAL A 87 4.00 -2.82 -7.17
CA VAL A 87 4.66 -1.98 -6.15
C VAL A 87 5.93 -1.33 -6.66
N ASN A 88 6.74 -2.05 -7.46
CA ASN A 88 8.01 -1.52 -7.96
C ASN A 88 7.87 -0.61 -9.19
N ASN A 89 6.72 -0.63 -9.87
CA ASN A 89 6.54 0.10 -11.13
C ASN A 89 5.41 1.14 -11.10
N SER A 90 4.58 1.17 -10.06
CA SER A 90 3.55 2.19 -9.87
C SER A 90 4.16 3.55 -9.53
N ARG A 91 3.55 4.62 -10.03
CA ARG A 91 3.91 6.01 -9.73
C ARG A 91 3.11 6.58 -8.57
N ILE A 92 2.12 5.84 -8.10
CA ILE A 92 1.23 6.20 -7.01
C ILE A 92 1.35 5.19 -5.86
N PRO A 93 0.91 5.53 -4.65
CA PRO A 93 0.93 4.61 -3.52
C PRO A 93 0.16 3.31 -3.80
N VAL A 94 0.75 2.18 -3.44
CA VAL A 94 0.13 0.84 -3.55
C VAL A 94 -0.10 0.30 -2.15
N MET A 95 -1.36 0.07 -1.80
CA MET A 95 -1.76 -0.55 -0.56
C MET A 95 -1.89 -2.07 -0.76
N VAL A 96 -1.02 -2.81 -0.09
CA VAL A 96 -1.02 -4.27 -0.15
C VAL A 96 -1.78 -4.82 1.05
N ILE A 97 -2.86 -5.55 0.80
CA ILE A 97 -3.77 -6.06 1.82
C ILE A 97 -3.60 -7.58 1.93
N PRO A 98 -3.12 -8.11 3.07
CA PRO A 98 -3.03 -9.54 3.28
C PRO A 98 -4.41 -10.22 3.27
N SER A 99 -4.51 -11.44 2.72
CA SER A 99 -5.77 -12.19 2.60
C SER A 99 -6.47 -12.47 3.94
N HIS A 100 -5.71 -12.56 5.01
CA HIS A 100 -6.24 -12.77 6.37
C HIS A 100 -6.56 -11.48 7.12
N TYR A 101 -6.32 -10.30 6.49
CA TYR A 101 -6.66 -9.02 7.11
C TYR A 101 -8.17 -8.91 7.34
N ARG A 102 -8.51 -8.37 8.49
CA ARG A 102 -9.90 -7.99 8.82
C ARG A 102 -9.92 -6.48 9.04
N ALA A 103 -10.86 -5.82 8.37
CA ALA A 103 -11.01 -4.37 8.44
C ALA A 103 -11.11 -3.92 9.91
N LYS A 104 -10.28 -2.95 10.27
CA LYS A 104 -10.25 -2.28 11.56
C LYS A 104 -10.07 -0.79 11.33
N THR A 105 -10.50 0.01 12.29
CA THR A 105 -10.17 1.43 12.30
C THR A 105 -8.65 1.57 12.40
N LEU A 106 -8.06 2.31 11.47
CA LEU A 106 -6.65 2.64 11.53
C LEU A 106 -6.42 3.57 12.73
N LYS A 107 -5.69 3.08 13.73
CA LYS A 107 -5.33 3.85 14.93
C LYS A 107 -3.86 4.24 14.93
N LYS A 108 -3.03 3.41 14.30
CA LYS A 108 -1.58 3.56 14.30
C LYS A 108 -1.00 3.18 12.94
N VAL A 109 -0.30 4.12 12.37
CA VAL A 109 0.50 3.95 11.14
C VAL A 109 1.98 4.01 11.53
N THR A 110 2.78 3.13 10.96
CA THR A 110 4.25 3.23 11.05
C THR A 110 4.81 3.45 9.66
N TYR A 111 5.55 4.54 9.50
CA TYR A 111 6.27 4.87 8.27
C TYR A 111 7.73 4.43 8.40
N LEU A 112 8.23 3.68 7.40
CA LEU A 112 9.62 3.26 7.31
C LEU A 112 10.38 4.29 6.48
N SER A 113 11.37 4.95 7.07
CA SER A 113 12.18 5.96 6.40
C SER A 113 13.65 5.59 6.38
N ASP A 114 14.29 5.78 5.21
CA ASP A 114 15.75 5.72 5.06
C ASP A 114 16.44 7.07 5.38
N PHE A 115 15.66 8.09 5.68
CA PHE A 115 16.09 9.46 5.93
C PHE A 115 16.66 10.20 4.71
N GLU A 116 16.43 9.70 3.49
CA GLU A 116 16.94 10.37 2.30
C GLU A 116 16.15 11.66 1.98
N ASN A 117 14.83 11.61 2.01
CA ASN A 117 13.92 12.72 1.71
C ASN A 117 12.93 13.00 2.84
N LEU A 118 13.38 12.82 4.10
CA LEU A 118 12.52 12.73 5.28
C LEU A 118 11.48 13.85 5.39
N LYS A 119 11.87 15.13 5.18
CA LYS A 119 10.91 16.24 5.30
C LYS A 119 9.72 16.09 4.35
N LYS A 120 10.00 15.83 3.06
CA LYS A 120 8.95 15.64 2.06
C LYS A 120 8.08 14.42 2.36
N GLU A 121 8.69 13.38 2.87
CA GLU A 121 8.02 12.14 3.26
C GLU A 121 7.12 12.37 4.47
N LEU A 122 7.61 13.08 5.50
CA LEU A 122 6.82 13.44 6.68
C LEU A 122 5.61 14.30 6.30
N ASP A 123 5.75 15.29 5.44
CA ASP A 123 4.65 16.12 4.96
C ASP A 123 3.54 15.24 4.36
N MET A 124 3.92 14.28 3.53
CA MET A 124 2.97 13.38 2.86
C MET A 124 2.28 12.41 3.84
N VAL A 125 3.04 11.74 4.69
CA VAL A 125 2.48 10.75 5.62
C VAL A 125 1.72 11.40 6.77
N SER A 126 2.10 12.61 7.20
CA SER A 126 1.35 13.39 8.19
C SER A 126 -0.01 13.83 7.64
N LYS A 127 -0.05 14.27 6.38
CA LYS A 127 -1.33 14.59 5.71
C LYS A 127 -2.23 13.36 5.63
N PHE A 128 -1.68 12.20 5.28
CA PHE A 128 -2.42 10.94 5.26
C PHE A 128 -2.95 10.58 6.65
N SER A 129 -2.08 10.54 7.68
CA SER A 129 -2.47 10.18 9.05
C SER A 129 -3.50 11.13 9.64
N GLY A 130 -3.40 12.43 9.34
CA GLY A 130 -4.39 13.43 9.71
C GLY A 130 -5.75 13.21 9.05
N THR A 131 -5.76 12.84 7.77
CA THR A 131 -7.01 12.52 7.04
C THR A 131 -7.72 11.32 7.64
N VAL A 132 -6.99 10.25 7.98
CA VAL A 132 -7.57 9.04 8.58
C VAL A 132 -7.66 9.08 10.11
N LYS A 133 -7.19 10.17 10.72
CA LYS A 133 -7.23 10.42 12.18
C LYS A 133 -6.54 9.32 13.00
N CYS A 134 -5.33 8.95 12.60
CA CYS A 134 -4.52 7.94 13.29
C CYS A 134 -3.20 8.53 13.78
N SER A 135 -2.57 7.88 14.78
CA SER A 135 -1.21 8.22 15.20
C SER A 135 -0.19 7.78 14.16
N LEU A 136 0.88 8.56 14.02
CA LEU A 136 2.00 8.27 13.14
C LEU A 136 3.27 8.01 13.95
N ASP A 137 3.87 6.84 13.75
CA ASP A 137 5.22 6.54 14.20
C ASP A 137 6.14 6.50 12.99
N VAL A 138 7.36 6.97 13.11
CA VAL A 138 8.43 6.76 12.13
C VAL A 138 9.39 5.71 12.64
N LEU A 139 9.77 4.78 11.79
CA LEU A 139 10.80 3.79 12.04
C LEU A 139 11.97 4.04 11.09
N HIS A 140 13.11 4.41 11.65
CA HIS A 140 14.36 4.53 10.92
C HIS A 140 15.30 3.38 11.26
N TYR A 141 15.89 2.84 10.22
CA TYR A 141 16.90 1.81 10.34
C TYR A 141 18.29 2.44 10.15
N SER A 142 19.00 2.63 11.25
CA SER A 142 20.34 3.21 11.23
C SER A 142 21.38 2.21 10.74
N SER A 143 22.03 2.47 9.61
CA SER A 143 23.22 1.74 9.19
C SER A 143 24.47 2.26 9.94
N ILE A 144 25.52 1.44 10.01
CA ILE A 144 26.80 1.81 10.69
C ILE A 144 27.49 2.97 9.96
N ILE A 145 27.18 3.19 8.69
CA ILE A 145 27.78 4.22 7.83
C ILE A 145 26.76 5.35 7.66
N LEU A 146 26.63 6.23 8.65
CA LEU A 146 25.77 7.41 8.53
C LEU A 146 26.61 8.68 8.41
N ASP A 147 26.21 9.55 7.50
CA ASP A 147 26.55 10.96 7.58
C ASP A 147 25.94 11.53 8.86
N LYS A 148 26.77 11.71 9.88
CA LYS A 148 26.35 12.18 11.21
C LYS A 148 25.58 13.51 11.12
N ASN A 149 26.02 14.43 10.27
CA ASN A 149 25.38 15.75 10.11
C ASN A 149 23.98 15.61 9.49
N LYS A 150 23.80 14.70 8.53
CA LYS A 150 22.50 14.42 7.92
C LYS A 150 21.57 13.77 8.94
N PHE A 151 22.06 12.85 9.72
CA PHE A 151 21.31 12.17 10.76
C PHE A 151 20.81 13.14 11.84
N GLU A 152 21.70 14.00 12.36
CA GLU A 152 21.33 15.01 13.36
C GLU A 152 20.29 16.01 12.83
N ARG A 153 20.44 16.47 11.59
CA ARG A 153 19.44 17.34 10.94
C ARG A 153 18.08 16.66 10.82
N ASN A 154 18.05 15.37 10.48
CA ASN A 154 16.82 14.63 10.35
C ASN A 154 16.12 14.40 11.70
N ILE A 155 16.89 14.12 12.76
CA ILE A 155 16.33 14.01 14.11
C ILE A 155 15.75 15.33 14.58
N ALA A 156 16.42 16.45 14.31
CA ALA A 156 15.95 17.78 14.71
C ALA A 156 14.57 18.15 14.09
N LEU A 157 14.16 17.53 13.00
CA LEU A 157 12.81 17.73 12.44
C LEU A 157 11.72 17.30 13.42
N PHE A 158 11.93 16.21 14.19
CA PHE A 158 10.95 15.70 15.14
C PHE A 158 10.82 16.57 16.42
N GLU A 159 11.72 17.54 16.59
CA GLU A 159 11.66 18.53 17.68
C GLU A 159 10.88 19.79 17.27
N THR A 160 10.54 19.93 15.99
CA THR A 160 9.76 21.06 15.49
C THR A 160 8.29 20.95 15.89
N GLU A 161 7.58 22.08 15.99
CA GLU A 161 6.14 22.11 16.29
C GLU A 161 5.30 21.30 15.32
N GLU A 162 5.78 21.15 14.07
CA GLU A 162 5.09 20.45 12.99
C GLU A 162 5.08 18.91 13.19
N TYR A 163 6.14 18.35 13.79
CA TYR A 163 6.32 16.90 13.87
C TYR A 163 6.53 16.36 15.29
N LYS A 164 6.43 17.20 16.32
CA LYS A 164 6.69 16.82 17.72
C LYS A 164 5.81 15.69 18.24
N ASP A 165 4.62 15.51 17.65
CA ASP A 165 3.69 14.45 18.04
C ASP A 165 3.97 13.13 17.31
N ILE A 166 4.94 13.12 16.38
CA ILE A 166 5.36 11.92 15.66
C ILE A 166 6.44 11.21 16.45
N LYS A 167 6.17 9.97 16.84
CA LYS A 167 7.15 9.16 17.55
C LYS A 167 8.21 8.61 16.60
N LEU A 168 9.46 8.99 16.82
CA LEU A 168 10.60 8.41 16.12
C LEU A 168 11.11 7.16 16.86
N ASN A 169 11.23 6.06 16.13
CA ASN A 169 11.85 4.82 16.59
C ASN A 169 13.10 4.56 15.73
N ILE A 170 14.25 4.41 16.37
CA ILE A 170 15.51 4.13 15.70
C ILE A 170 15.93 2.71 16.06
N ILE A 171 16.16 1.86 15.06
CA ILE A 171 16.73 0.54 15.22
C ILE A 171 18.17 0.58 14.72
N THR A 172 19.09 0.34 15.64
CA THR A 172 20.52 0.25 15.30
C THR A 172 20.84 -1.05 14.58
N ASN A 173 21.86 -1.01 13.73
CA ASN A 173 22.26 -2.18 12.95
C ASN A 173 22.80 -3.29 13.86
N ASN A 174 22.17 -4.45 13.77
CA ASN A 174 22.69 -5.71 14.28
C ASN A 174 22.84 -6.66 13.08
N LEU A 175 24.01 -7.16 12.81
CA LEU A 175 24.35 -7.97 11.62
C LEU A 175 23.70 -9.38 11.63
N GLU A 176 23.11 -9.80 12.77
CA GLU A 176 22.49 -11.12 12.90
C GLU A 176 21.20 -11.27 12.11
N PHE A 177 20.47 -10.17 11.85
CA PHE A 177 19.16 -10.20 11.19
C PHE A 177 19.13 -9.33 9.94
N SER A 178 18.45 -9.78 8.92
CA SER A 178 18.16 -8.97 7.73
C SER A 178 17.21 -7.81 8.08
N LEU A 179 17.19 -6.75 7.25
CA LEU A 179 16.26 -5.62 7.40
C LEU A 179 14.81 -6.10 7.51
N VAL A 180 14.41 -7.05 6.66
CA VAL A 180 13.04 -7.60 6.64
C VAL A 180 12.68 -8.30 7.96
N GLU A 181 13.60 -9.06 8.53
CA GLU A 181 13.38 -9.74 9.82
C GLU A 181 13.20 -8.74 10.96
N ARG A 182 13.95 -7.65 10.95
CA ARG A 182 13.84 -6.60 11.99
C ARG A 182 12.57 -5.78 11.86
N ILE A 183 12.17 -5.43 10.63
CA ILE A 183 10.88 -4.80 10.38
C ILE A 183 9.75 -5.72 10.89
N SER A 184 9.85 -7.03 10.64
CA SER A 184 8.89 -8.02 11.13
C SER A 184 8.85 -8.10 12.65
N GLN A 185 10.01 -8.10 13.32
CA GLN A 185 10.10 -8.10 14.79
C GLN A 185 9.49 -6.83 15.35
N PHE A 186 9.80 -5.67 14.77
CA PHE A 186 9.20 -4.40 15.18
C PHE A 186 7.69 -4.41 14.99
N ALA A 187 7.20 -4.82 13.82
CA ALA A 187 5.77 -4.88 13.52
C ALA A 187 5.02 -5.84 14.46
N THR A 188 5.64 -6.97 14.82
CA THR A 188 5.08 -7.93 15.79
C THR A 188 4.95 -7.32 17.19
N LYS A 189 5.93 -6.52 17.60
CA LYS A 189 5.97 -5.87 18.92
C LYS A 189 5.08 -4.64 18.98
N SER A 190 5.16 -3.75 17.99
CA SER A 190 4.44 -2.46 17.97
C SER A 190 3.02 -2.57 17.43
N LYS A 191 2.71 -3.64 16.67
CA LYS A 191 1.40 -3.96 16.09
C LYS A 191 0.75 -2.78 15.36
N PRO A 192 1.42 -2.14 14.40
CA PRO A 192 0.77 -1.10 13.60
C PRO A 192 -0.35 -1.73 12.76
N GLU A 193 -1.42 -0.99 12.52
CA GLU A 193 -2.47 -1.39 11.60
C GLU A 193 -2.07 -1.18 10.13
N LEU A 194 -1.16 -0.24 9.89
CA LEU A 194 -0.59 0.03 8.57
C LEU A 194 0.91 0.29 8.68
N LEU A 195 1.67 -0.31 7.78
CA LEU A 195 3.10 -0.09 7.58
C LEU A 195 3.28 0.53 6.18
N ILE A 196 3.95 1.67 6.10
CA ILE A 196 4.21 2.41 4.87
C ILE A 196 5.71 2.42 4.59
#